data_22d7cbb4ae08bd4ba29110c2adceae65
#
_entry.id   22d7cbb4ae08bd4ba29110c2adceae65
#
_cell.length_a   1.000
_cell.length_b   1.000
_cell.length_c   1.000
_cell.angle_alpha   90.00
_cell.angle_beta   90.00
_cell.angle_gamma   90.00
#
_symmetry.space_group_name_H-M   'P 1'
#
loop_
_entity.id
_entity.type
_entity.pdbx_description
1 polymer ?
#
loop_
_entity_poly.entity_id
_entity_poly.type
_entity_poly.pdbx_seq_one_letter_code
_entity_poly.pdbx_strand_id
1 'polypeptide(L)'
;MKRLLIAIALAGSLAACQIPPTNPTAPPTIDARIGTALKEVTITRQAFTALATAGKITWAQDVTAQSGLTVIRTQLDQAQTLAPTNPAQAAALLATALQALATYQGAHP
;
A
#
# COMPACT_ATOMS: atom_id res chain seq x y z
N MET A 1 1.84 -6.06 -18.66
CA MET A 1 0.69 -6.52 -18.16
C MET A 1 0.79 -6.94 -16.75
N LYS A 2 -0.04 -7.88 -16.31
CA LYS A 2 -0.03 -8.27 -14.92
C LYS A 2 1.33 -8.63 -14.41
N ARG A 3 2.06 -9.40 -15.16
CA ARG A 3 3.37 -9.84 -14.72
C ARG A 3 4.34 -8.71 -14.54
N LEU A 4 4.22 -7.74 -15.39
CA LEU A 4 5.08 -6.57 -15.28
C LEU A 4 4.82 -5.82 -14.00
N LEU A 5 3.56 -5.66 -13.66
CA LEU A 5 3.20 -4.98 -12.43
C LEU A 5 3.67 -5.74 -11.21
N ILE A 6 3.54 -7.05 -11.24
CA ILE A 6 4.02 -7.88 -10.17
C ILE A 6 5.52 -7.76 -10.03
N ALA A 7 6.23 -7.73 -11.14
CA ALA A 7 7.66 -7.59 -11.11
C ALA A 7 8.09 -6.28 -10.48
N ILE A 8 7.37 -5.22 -10.78
CA ILE A 8 7.65 -3.93 -10.19
C ILE A 8 7.44 -3.97 -8.69
N ALA A 9 6.38 -4.59 -8.25
CA ALA A 9 6.10 -4.70 -6.83
C ALA A 9 7.18 -5.51 -6.13
N LEU A 10 7.63 -6.57 -6.74
CA LEU A 10 8.70 -7.37 -6.18
C LEU A 10 9.99 -6.59 -6.10
N ALA A 11 10.29 -5.83 -7.13
CA ALA A 11 11.49 -5.01 -7.12
C ALA A 11 11.44 -4.02 -5.96
N GLY A 12 10.29 -3.42 -5.73
CA GLY A 12 10.14 -2.52 -4.61
C GLY A 12 10.32 -3.21 -3.28
N SER A 13 9.80 -4.41 -3.16
CA SER A 13 9.97 -5.18 -1.93
C SER A 13 11.42 -5.57 -1.70
N LEU A 14 12.11 -5.96 -2.74
CA LEU A 14 13.51 -6.29 -2.64
C LEU A 14 14.34 -5.09 -2.23
N ALA A 15 14.05 -3.96 -2.82
CA ALA A 15 14.75 -2.75 -2.44
C ALA A 15 14.55 -2.45 -0.97
N ALA A 16 13.34 -2.61 -0.48
CA ALA A 16 13.07 -2.39 0.92
C ALA A 16 13.84 -3.35 1.80
N CYS A 17 13.97 -4.58 1.37
CA CYS A 17 14.73 -5.55 2.14
C CYS A 17 16.22 -5.25 2.14
N GLN A 18 16.70 -4.63 1.10
CA GLN A 18 18.12 -4.36 0.99
C GLN A 18 18.57 -3.14 1.71
N ILE A 19 17.64 -2.29 1.98
CA ILE A 19 17.96 -1.04 2.51
C ILE A 19 18.62 -1.03 3.80
N PRO A 20 18.25 -1.69 4.76
CA PRO A 20 18.70 -1.29 6.02
C PRO A 20 19.81 -1.99 6.57
N PRO A 21 20.83 -1.93 6.01
CA PRO A 21 22.02 -2.44 6.60
C PRO A 21 22.40 -1.73 7.87
N THR A 22 21.83 -0.58 8.06
CA THR A 22 22.22 0.18 9.24
C THR A 22 21.75 -0.45 10.54
N ASN A 23 20.65 -1.16 10.49
CA ASN A 23 20.16 -1.76 11.70
C ASN A 23 19.42 -3.06 11.36
N PRO A 24 20.18 -4.05 10.92
CA PRO A 24 19.58 -5.27 10.40
C PRO A 24 18.88 -6.11 11.45
N THR A 25 19.12 -5.87 12.71
CA THR A 25 18.52 -6.67 13.76
C THR A 25 17.25 -6.08 14.31
N ALA A 26 16.96 -4.83 14.00
CA ALA A 26 15.76 -4.19 14.52
C ALA A 26 14.63 -4.32 13.51
N PRO A 27 13.47 -4.81 13.92
CA PRO A 27 12.33 -4.84 13.01
C PRO A 27 11.86 -3.41 12.75
N PRO A 28 11.24 -3.16 11.59
CA PRO A 28 10.66 -1.85 11.32
C PRO A 28 9.61 -1.52 12.37
N THR A 29 9.57 -0.27 12.77
CA THR A 29 8.53 0.19 13.68
C THR A 29 7.18 0.18 12.97
N ILE A 30 6.11 0.21 13.75
CA ILE A 30 4.77 0.32 13.19
C ILE A 30 4.65 1.60 12.37
N ASP A 31 5.18 2.70 12.86
CA ASP A 31 5.15 3.97 12.14
C ASP A 31 5.86 3.89 10.80
N ALA A 32 7.01 3.24 10.76
CA ALA A 32 7.75 3.06 9.50
C ALA A 32 6.95 2.20 8.52
N ARG A 33 6.31 1.16 9.01
CA ARG A 33 5.49 0.28 8.17
C ARG A 33 4.26 1.01 7.64
N ILE A 34 3.63 1.82 8.46
CA ILE A 34 2.50 2.64 8.04
C ILE A 34 2.94 3.63 6.97
N GLY A 35 4.09 4.28 7.17
CA GLY A 35 4.63 5.19 6.18
C GLY A 35 4.88 4.52 4.83
N THR A 36 5.44 3.32 4.85
CA THR A 36 5.64 2.54 3.63
C THR A 36 4.31 2.21 2.96
N ALA A 37 3.33 1.80 3.75
CA ALA A 37 2.01 1.47 3.23
C ALA A 37 1.32 2.70 2.60
N LEU A 38 1.47 3.86 3.21
CA LEU A 38 0.92 5.10 2.66
C LEU A 38 1.52 5.45 1.31
N LYS A 39 2.83 5.23 1.17
CA LYS A 39 3.49 5.42 -0.12
C LYS A 39 2.94 4.45 -1.17
N GLU A 40 2.72 3.21 -0.78
CA GLU A 40 2.16 2.23 -1.70
C GLU A 40 0.74 2.57 -2.10
N VAL A 41 -0.05 3.11 -1.20
CA VAL A 41 -1.39 3.60 -1.54
C VAL A 41 -1.28 4.68 -2.62
N THR A 42 -0.38 5.61 -2.45
CA THR A 42 -0.19 6.69 -3.42
C THR A 42 0.22 6.14 -4.78
N ILE A 43 1.17 5.21 -4.79
CA ILE A 43 1.64 4.59 -6.04
C ILE A 43 0.50 3.83 -6.71
N THR A 44 -0.29 3.10 -5.93
CA THR A 44 -1.41 2.33 -6.47
C THR A 44 -2.47 3.25 -7.05
N ARG A 45 -2.76 4.37 -6.38
CA ARG A 45 -3.70 5.35 -6.91
C ARG A 45 -3.22 5.92 -8.24
N GLN A 46 -1.94 6.25 -8.33
CA GLN A 46 -1.37 6.74 -9.57
C GLN A 46 -1.44 5.69 -10.67
N ALA A 47 -1.22 4.44 -10.32
CA ALA A 47 -1.30 3.35 -11.29
C ALA A 47 -2.71 3.21 -11.86
N PHE A 48 -3.75 3.30 -11.02
CA PHE A 48 -5.12 3.23 -11.52
C PHE A 48 -5.45 4.43 -12.40
N THR A 49 -5.01 5.61 -12.02
CA THR A 49 -5.21 6.80 -12.86
C THR A 49 -4.53 6.63 -14.22
N ALA A 50 -3.33 6.09 -14.23
CA ALA A 50 -2.60 5.85 -15.47
C ALA A 50 -3.31 4.82 -16.34
N LEU A 51 -3.86 3.77 -15.73
CA LEU A 51 -4.61 2.76 -16.47
C LEU A 51 -5.87 3.37 -17.11
N ALA A 52 -6.57 4.21 -16.37
CA ALA A 52 -7.75 4.89 -16.91
C ALA A 52 -7.39 5.82 -18.05
N THR A 53 -6.31 6.57 -17.89
CA THR A 53 -5.82 7.48 -18.93
C THR A 53 -5.45 6.71 -20.19
N ALA A 54 -4.86 5.53 -20.02
CA ALA A 54 -4.46 4.69 -21.15
C ALA A 54 -5.62 3.90 -21.75
N GLY A 55 -6.82 4.00 -21.19
CA GLY A 55 -7.98 3.27 -21.68
C GLY A 55 -8.00 1.81 -21.28
N LYS A 56 -7.17 1.40 -20.33
CA LYS A 56 -7.11 0.02 -19.89
C LYS A 56 -8.24 -0.33 -18.92
N ILE A 57 -8.75 0.65 -18.23
CA ILE A 57 -9.91 0.54 -17.37
C ILE A 57 -10.81 1.74 -17.63
N THR A 58 -12.07 1.64 -17.23
CA THR A 58 -12.99 2.75 -17.38
C THR A 58 -12.77 3.77 -16.26
N TRP A 59 -13.21 5.00 -16.50
CA TRP A 59 -13.17 6.01 -15.46
C TRP A 59 -14.01 5.62 -14.24
N ALA A 60 -15.12 4.91 -14.47
CA ALA A 60 -15.93 4.42 -13.38
C ALA A 60 -15.16 3.42 -12.52
N GLN A 61 -14.39 2.55 -13.16
CA GLN A 61 -13.55 1.61 -12.43
C GLN A 61 -12.46 2.34 -11.63
N ASP A 62 -11.88 3.39 -12.22
CA ASP A 62 -10.89 4.18 -11.52
C ASP A 62 -11.51 4.85 -10.29
N VAL A 63 -12.68 5.46 -10.44
CA VAL A 63 -13.37 6.11 -9.31
C VAL A 63 -13.63 5.11 -8.18
N THR A 64 -14.08 3.92 -8.53
CA THR A 64 -14.32 2.88 -7.53
C THR A 64 -13.04 2.49 -6.81
N ALA A 65 -11.96 2.32 -7.57
CA ALA A 65 -10.67 1.98 -6.98
C ALA A 65 -10.16 3.11 -6.07
N GLN A 66 -10.29 4.36 -6.52
CA GLN A 66 -9.85 5.49 -5.71
C GLN A 66 -10.63 5.58 -4.40
N SER A 67 -11.92 5.30 -4.44
CA SER A 67 -12.73 5.30 -3.23
C SER A 67 -12.27 4.23 -2.24
N GLY A 68 -12.00 3.03 -2.73
CA GLY A 68 -11.49 1.96 -1.90
C GLY A 68 -10.12 2.28 -1.31
N LEU A 69 -9.25 2.86 -2.12
CA LEU A 69 -7.93 3.25 -1.64
C LEU A 69 -8.00 4.37 -0.61
N THR A 70 -8.98 5.25 -0.72
CA THR A 70 -9.22 6.27 0.30
C THR A 70 -9.59 5.64 1.64
N VAL A 71 -10.40 4.59 1.63
CA VAL A 71 -10.73 3.86 2.86
C VAL A 71 -9.47 3.25 3.47
N ILE A 72 -8.63 2.65 2.65
CA ILE A 72 -7.38 2.08 3.12
C ILE A 72 -6.50 3.15 3.75
N ARG A 73 -6.40 4.30 3.12
CA ARG A 73 -5.63 5.40 3.66
C ARG A 73 -6.17 5.85 5.01
N THR A 74 -7.49 5.92 5.15
CA THR A 74 -8.11 6.27 6.41
C THR A 74 -7.75 5.27 7.49
N GLN A 75 -7.76 3.98 7.17
CA GLN A 75 -7.34 2.94 8.11
C GLN A 75 -5.89 3.12 8.54
N LEU A 76 -5.02 3.45 7.59
CA LEU A 76 -3.61 3.69 7.91
C LEU A 76 -3.43 4.92 8.78
N ASP A 77 -4.19 5.98 8.53
CA ASP A 77 -4.16 7.17 9.37
C ASP A 77 -4.64 6.86 10.78
N GLN A 78 -5.67 6.05 10.91
CA GLN A 78 -6.15 5.61 12.23
C GLN A 78 -5.10 4.78 12.95
N ALA A 79 -4.44 3.89 12.22
CA ALA A 79 -3.36 3.09 12.80
C ALA A 79 -2.23 4.00 13.30
N GLN A 80 -1.91 5.02 12.55
CA GLN A 80 -0.88 5.96 12.94
C GLN A 80 -1.25 6.69 14.24
N THR A 81 -2.49 7.08 14.34
CA THR A 81 -2.98 7.75 15.54
C THR A 81 -2.98 6.83 16.74
N LEU A 82 -3.30 5.56 16.55
CA LEU A 82 -3.36 4.59 17.64
C LEU A 82 -2.00 4.04 18.05
N ALA A 83 -1.03 4.10 17.18
CA ALA A 83 0.25 3.44 17.44
C ALA A 83 0.89 3.82 18.77
N PRO A 84 0.89 5.08 19.21
CA PRO A 84 1.50 5.44 20.48
C PRO A 84 0.78 4.92 21.71
N THR A 85 -0.53 4.75 21.61
CA THR A 85 -1.33 4.39 22.78
C THR A 85 -1.86 2.97 22.73
N ASN A 86 -2.07 2.42 21.55
CA ASN A 86 -2.58 1.07 21.39
C ASN A 86 -1.92 0.40 20.19
N PRO A 87 -0.65 0.00 20.35
CA PRO A 87 0.10 -0.56 19.23
C PRO A 87 -0.50 -1.88 18.71
N ALA A 88 -1.14 -2.65 19.55
CA ALA A 88 -1.75 -3.89 19.10
C ALA A 88 -2.90 -3.63 18.12
N GLN A 89 -3.74 -2.66 18.43
CA GLN A 89 -4.84 -2.29 17.55
C GLN A 89 -4.31 -1.61 16.27
N ALA A 90 -3.28 -0.81 16.41
CA ALA A 90 -2.62 -0.20 15.25
C ALA A 90 -2.07 -1.27 14.31
N ALA A 91 -1.44 -2.30 14.85
CA ALA A 91 -0.91 -3.40 14.05
C ALA A 91 -2.04 -4.16 13.35
N ALA A 92 -3.16 -4.36 14.02
CA ALA A 92 -4.32 -5.03 13.43
C ALA A 92 -4.90 -4.21 12.26
N LEU A 93 -5.03 -2.90 12.43
CA LEU A 93 -5.49 -2.02 11.36
C LEU A 93 -4.52 -2.03 10.19
N LEU A 94 -3.23 -1.99 10.48
CA LEU A 94 -2.21 -2.04 9.45
C LEU A 94 -2.32 -3.34 8.65
N ALA A 95 -2.47 -4.47 9.33
CA ALA A 95 -2.60 -5.75 8.65
C ALA A 95 -3.84 -5.78 7.75
N THR A 96 -4.96 -5.28 8.23
CA THR A 96 -6.19 -5.21 7.45
C THR A 96 -6.00 -4.32 6.24
N ALA A 97 -5.38 -3.16 6.42
CA ALA A 97 -5.14 -2.23 5.33
C ALA A 97 -4.21 -2.83 4.28
N LEU A 98 -3.18 -3.55 4.71
CA LEU A 98 -2.24 -4.18 3.78
C LEU A 98 -2.91 -5.28 2.97
N GLN A 99 -3.80 -6.06 3.58
CA GLN A 99 -4.55 -7.08 2.85
C GLN A 99 -5.45 -6.44 1.80
N ALA A 100 -6.15 -5.39 2.17
CA ALA A 100 -7.02 -4.68 1.24
C ALA A 100 -6.21 -4.06 0.10
N LEU A 101 -5.06 -3.47 0.44
CA LEU A 101 -4.19 -2.88 -0.57
C LEU A 101 -3.68 -3.92 -1.55
N ALA A 102 -3.30 -5.10 -1.05
CA ALA A 102 -2.84 -6.18 -1.91
C ALA A 102 -3.91 -6.60 -2.91
N THR A 103 -5.17 -6.57 -2.49
CA THR A 103 -6.29 -6.86 -3.38
C THR A 103 -6.32 -5.89 -4.55
N TYR A 104 -6.15 -4.60 -4.28
CA TYR A 104 -6.12 -3.61 -5.36
C TYR A 104 -4.90 -3.77 -6.25
N GLN A 105 -3.75 -4.06 -5.66
CA GLN A 105 -2.52 -4.25 -6.42
C GLN A 105 -2.59 -5.46 -7.34
N GLY A 106 -3.33 -6.48 -6.95
CA GLY A 106 -3.48 -7.68 -7.76
C GLY A 106 -4.70 -7.70 -8.66
N ALA A 107 -5.56 -6.69 -8.59
CA ALA A 107 -6.85 -6.72 -9.25
C ALA A 107 -6.81 -6.26 -10.71
N HIS A 108 -5.79 -5.53 -11.12
CA HIS A 108 -5.77 -5.04 -12.49
C HIS A 108 -5.09 -6.02 -13.41
N PRO A 109 -5.55 -6.03 -14.64
CA PRO A 109 -5.05 -6.97 -15.64
C PRO A 109 -3.59 -6.76 -15.97
#